data_4544a56a86590d929575772f349b0145
#
_entry.id   4544a56a86590d929575772f349b0145
#
_cell.length_a   1.000
_cell.length_b   1.000
_cell.length_c   1.000
_cell.angle_alpha   90.00
_cell.angle_beta   90.00
_cell.angle_gamma   90.00
#
_symmetry.space_group_name_H-M   'P 1'
#
loop_
_entity.id
_entity.type
_entity.pdbx_description
1 polymer ?
#
loop_
_entity_poly.entity_id
_entity_poly.type
_entity_poly.pdbx_seq_one_letter_code
_entity_poly.pdbx_strand_id
1 'polypeptide(L)'
;PLAQKNQYCRRKYNLRSPQQRGEFQRDHDRIIYSKAFRRMVDKAQIFSSAKGDHYRTRMTHTLIVYQIAKSISHQLKLNSSLAEAIAIGHDLGHTPFGHQGERTLHAILTGKEGFEVNFLSLKSDDPIEDESVLFPYGGFKHNYQSVRVASCLESQYPEIDGLDLSEQTLNGMWMHTGKKAGLDIQDFSDGFLTEQGDVAFTLEGQVVAVADEIAQRSHDIDDAFASHLITPVE
;
A
#
# COMPACT_ATOMS: atom_id res chain seq x y z
N PRO A 1 -12.25 22.35 -12.84
CA PRO A 1 -11.22 21.96 -11.90
C PRO A 1 -11.75 20.89 -10.98
N LEU A 2 -11.45 19.63 -11.36
CA LEU A 2 -11.82 18.45 -10.60
C LEU A 2 -10.67 18.02 -9.65
N ALA A 3 -9.52 18.72 -9.75
CA ALA A 3 -8.34 18.44 -8.95
C ALA A 3 -8.57 18.71 -7.45
N GLN A 4 -8.09 17.81 -6.61
CA GLN A 4 -8.06 17.99 -5.16
C GLN A 4 -7.17 19.19 -4.79
N LYS A 5 -7.69 20.11 -3.98
CA LYS A 5 -6.93 21.30 -3.57
C LYS A 5 -6.26 21.09 -2.23
N ASN A 6 -5.05 21.63 -2.06
CA ASN A 6 -4.29 21.56 -0.79
C ASN A 6 -5.08 22.11 0.42
N GLN A 7 -5.91 23.13 0.21
CA GLN A 7 -6.71 23.74 1.28
C GLN A 7 -7.78 22.81 1.88
N TYR A 8 -8.13 21.72 1.20
CA TYR A 8 -9.07 20.70 1.68
C TYR A 8 -8.37 19.43 2.19
N CYS A 9 -7.04 19.51 2.38
CA CYS A 9 -6.29 18.44 3.01
C CYS A 9 -6.78 18.24 4.46
N ARG A 10 -7.09 17.00 4.83
CA ARG A 10 -7.45 16.61 6.19
C ARG A 10 -6.41 15.70 6.77
N ARG A 11 -5.97 15.96 8.02
CA ARG A 11 -5.01 15.16 8.79
C ARG A 11 -5.56 14.84 10.17
N LYS A 12 -5.12 13.73 10.72
CA LYS A 12 -5.52 13.31 12.07
C LYS A 12 -4.92 14.22 13.14
N TYR A 13 -3.62 14.48 13.09
CA TYR A 13 -2.90 15.21 14.14
C TYR A 13 -2.58 16.66 13.78
N ASN A 14 -2.63 16.99 12.50
CA ASN A 14 -2.40 18.33 11.99
C ASN A 14 -1.12 19.01 12.53
N LEU A 15 -0.01 18.24 12.55
CA LEU A 15 1.30 18.75 12.97
C LEU A 15 1.68 20.02 12.20
N ARG A 16 2.24 21.01 12.92
CA ARG A 16 2.67 22.28 12.31
C ARG A 16 3.61 22.03 11.12
N SER A 17 3.28 22.63 9.99
CA SER A 17 4.06 22.57 8.76
C SER A 17 4.87 23.86 8.55
N PRO A 18 6.08 23.75 8.02
CA PRO A 18 6.71 24.88 7.37
C PRO A 18 5.81 25.35 6.21
N GLN A 19 5.46 26.63 6.16
CA GLN A 19 4.53 27.22 5.17
C GLN A 19 5.00 27.09 3.71
N GLN A 20 6.23 26.60 3.47
CA GLN A 20 6.88 26.56 2.15
C GLN A 20 6.54 25.33 1.32
N ARG A 21 5.85 24.30 1.87
CA ARG A 21 5.54 23.06 1.17
C ARG A 21 4.04 22.85 1.07
N GLY A 22 3.58 22.36 -0.09
CA GLY A 22 2.21 21.90 -0.25
C GLY A 22 1.90 20.71 0.65
N GLU A 23 0.64 20.55 1.08
CA GLU A 23 0.25 19.50 2.03
C GLU A 23 0.52 18.09 1.47
N PHE A 24 0.21 17.83 0.22
CA PHE A 24 0.46 16.54 -0.42
C PHE A 24 1.94 16.29 -0.72
N GLN A 25 2.73 17.35 -0.92
CA GLN A 25 4.18 17.23 -1.00
C GLN A 25 4.77 16.77 0.34
N ARG A 26 4.18 17.20 1.47
CA ARG A 26 4.57 16.68 2.79
C ARG A 26 4.30 15.18 2.93
N ASP A 27 3.18 14.70 2.42
CA ASP A 27 2.86 13.28 2.45
C ASP A 27 3.90 12.48 1.67
N HIS A 28 4.21 12.92 0.45
CA HIS A 28 5.25 12.32 -0.36
C HIS A 28 6.61 12.27 0.38
N ASP A 29 7.07 13.39 0.95
CA ASP A 29 8.32 13.45 1.67
C ASP A 29 8.32 12.49 2.88
N ARG A 30 7.23 12.47 3.67
CA ARG A 30 7.11 11.60 4.84
C ARG A 30 7.17 10.11 4.48
N ILE A 31 6.56 9.74 3.37
CA ILE A 31 6.61 8.36 2.87
C ILE A 31 8.03 7.99 2.47
N ILE A 32 8.72 8.80 1.68
CA ILE A 32 10.10 8.53 1.22
C ILE A 32 11.06 8.35 2.40
N TYR A 33 10.92 9.16 3.45
CA TYR A 33 11.78 9.06 4.63
C TYR A 33 11.41 7.90 5.57
N SER A 34 10.30 7.19 5.35
CA SER A 34 9.86 6.07 6.20
C SER A 34 10.77 4.85 6.08
N LYS A 35 10.77 4.02 7.12
CA LYS A 35 11.48 2.73 7.11
C LYS A 35 10.82 1.74 6.15
N ALA A 36 9.49 1.77 6.07
CA ALA A 36 8.71 0.90 5.18
C ALA A 36 9.06 1.14 3.72
N PHE A 37 9.19 2.40 3.29
CA PHE A 37 9.60 2.74 1.93
C PHE A 37 10.99 2.17 1.60
N ARG A 38 11.98 2.36 2.47
CA ARG A 38 13.33 1.81 2.26
C ARG A 38 13.35 0.29 2.13
N ARG A 39 12.49 -0.42 2.87
CA ARG A 39 12.39 -1.89 2.80
C ARG A 39 11.84 -2.42 1.47
N MET A 40 11.22 -1.57 0.64
CA MET A 40 10.73 -2.00 -0.67
C MET A 40 11.84 -2.37 -1.65
N VAL A 41 13.07 -1.92 -1.40
CA VAL A 41 14.25 -2.32 -2.19
C VAL A 41 14.48 -3.84 -2.15
N ASP A 42 14.25 -4.46 -1.00
CA ASP A 42 14.51 -5.89 -0.78
C ASP A 42 13.28 -6.79 -1.03
N LYS A 43 12.11 -6.20 -1.32
CA LYS A 43 10.89 -6.95 -1.61
C LYS A 43 10.82 -7.28 -3.10
N ALA A 44 10.62 -8.56 -3.43
CA ALA A 44 10.42 -9.00 -4.80
C ALA A 44 9.09 -8.49 -5.37
N GLN A 45 9.07 -8.16 -6.67
CA GLN A 45 7.81 -7.93 -7.39
C GLN A 45 7.15 -9.26 -7.75
N ILE A 46 7.79 -10.06 -8.58
CA ILE A 46 7.36 -11.41 -8.98
C ILE A 46 8.46 -12.42 -8.68
N PHE A 47 9.68 -12.19 -9.18
CA PHE A 47 10.84 -13.04 -8.98
C PHE A 47 11.76 -12.45 -7.92
N SER A 48 12.37 -13.36 -7.12
CA SER A 48 13.37 -12.95 -6.13
C SER A 48 14.62 -12.38 -6.82
N SER A 49 15.14 -11.27 -6.34
CA SER A 49 16.41 -10.68 -6.77
C SER A 49 17.61 -11.62 -6.64
N ALA A 50 17.49 -12.71 -5.86
CA ALA A 50 18.49 -13.76 -5.76
C ALA A 50 18.72 -14.53 -7.09
N LYS A 51 17.82 -14.40 -8.08
CA LYS A 51 17.92 -15.04 -9.38
C LYS A 51 18.64 -14.19 -10.45
N GLY A 52 19.01 -12.95 -10.16
CA GLY A 52 19.75 -12.07 -11.08
C GLY A 52 19.41 -10.59 -10.91
N ASP A 53 20.31 -9.72 -11.38
CA ASP A 53 20.24 -8.27 -11.25
C ASP A 53 19.15 -7.62 -12.09
N HIS A 54 18.53 -8.38 -13.00
CA HIS A 54 17.52 -7.88 -13.93
C HIS A 54 16.09 -7.95 -13.39
N TYR A 55 15.87 -8.62 -12.25
CA TYR A 55 14.54 -8.75 -11.69
C TYR A 55 14.12 -7.50 -10.93
N ARG A 56 12.87 -7.10 -11.14
CA ARG A 56 12.30 -5.88 -10.54
C ARG A 56 12.00 -6.07 -9.06
N THR A 57 12.36 -5.06 -8.27
CA THR A 57 11.95 -4.94 -6.86
C THR A 57 10.65 -4.16 -6.74
N ARG A 58 10.00 -4.21 -5.58
CA ARG A 58 8.85 -3.36 -5.28
C ARG A 58 9.16 -1.87 -5.44
N MET A 59 10.36 -1.46 -5.08
CA MET A 59 10.81 -0.07 -5.23
C MET A 59 10.79 0.37 -6.70
N THR A 60 11.35 -0.44 -7.60
CA THR A 60 11.41 -0.09 -9.03
C THR A 60 10.02 -0.07 -9.66
N HIS A 61 9.13 -1.00 -9.28
CA HIS A 61 7.73 -0.97 -9.68
C HIS A 61 7.05 0.32 -9.21
N THR A 62 7.16 0.66 -7.93
CA THR A 62 6.57 1.86 -7.34
C THR A 62 7.03 3.14 -8.05
N LEU A 63 8.31 3.22 -8.44
CA LEU A 63 8.83 4.38 -9.20
C LEU A 63 8.23 4.47 -10.61
N ILE A 64 7.91 3.35 -11.26
CA ILE A 64 7.24 3.35 -12.56
C ILE A 64 5.77 3.79 -12.40
N VAL A 65 5.05 3.26 -11.40
CA VAL A 65 3.69 3.71 -11.07
C VAL A 65 3.67 5.21 -10.80
N TYR A 66 4.62 5.70 -10.00
CA TYR A 66 4.79 7.13 -9.73
C TYR A 66 4.94 7.95 -11.02
N GLN A 67 5.81 7.53 -11.94
CA GLN A 67 6.05 8.24 -13.19
C GLN A 67 4.82 8.27 -14.10
N ILE A 68 4.09 7.15 -14.21
CA ILE A 68 2.86 7.05 -15.00
C ILE A 68 1.77 7.92 -14.37
N ALA A 69 1.53 7.79 -13.06
CA ALA A 69 0.51 8.55 -12.35
C ALA A 69 0.76 10.06 -12.43
N LYS A 70 2.01 10.50 -12.28
CA LYS A 70 2.43 11.89 -12.45
C LYS A 70 2.10 12.41 -13.86
N SER A 71 2.44 11.63 -14.89
CA SER A 71 2.22 12.00 -16.29
C SER A 71 0.73 12.15 -16.61
N ILE A 72 -0.09 11.18 -16.19
CA ILE A 72 -1.55 11.22 -16.38
C ILE A 72 -2.15 12.40 -15.62
N SER A 73 -1.79 12.58 -14.34
CA SER A 73 -2.31 13.68 -13.51
C SER A 73 -1.98 15.05 -14.07
N HIS A 74 -0.77 15.23 -14.61
CA HIS A 74 -0.37 16.46 -15.26
C HIS A 74 -1.22 16.76 -16.53
N GLN A 75 -1.44 15.74 -17.39
CA GLN A 75 -2.26 15.85 -18.59
C GLN A 75 -3.72 16.21 -18.27
N LEU A 76 -4.26 15.61 -17.22
CA LEU A 76 -5.64 15.85 -16.77
C LEU A 76 -5.78 17.09 -15.89
N LYS A 77 -4.69 17.84 -15.64
CA LYS A 77 -4.65 19.02 -14.75
C LYS A 77 -5.17 18.72 -13.33
N LEU A 78 -4.87 17.54 -12.83
CA LEU A 78 -5.12 17.11 -11.45
C LEU A 78 -3.99 17.56 -10.52
N ASN A 79 -4.12 17.26 -9.22
CA ASN A 79 -3.07 17.54 -8.25
C ASN A 79 -1.96 16.49 -8.32
N SER A 80 -0.92 16.77 -9.11
CA SER A 80 0.20 15.83 -9.28
C SER A 80 0.87 15.47 -7.96
N SER A 81 1.00 16.39 -7.00
CA SER A 81 1.60 16.09 -5.69
C SER A 81 0.82 15.06 -4.88
N LEU A 82 -0.53 15.06 -4.99
CA LEU A 82 -1.36 14.04 -4.37
C LEU A 82 -1.18 12.68 -5.06
N ALA A 83 -1.24 12.66 -6.40
CA ALA A 83 -1.02 11.42 -7.15
C ALA A 83 0.37 10.83 -6.88
N GLU A 84 1.39 11.67 -6.81
CA GLU A 84 2.77 11.29 -6.47
C GLU A 84 2.85 10.67 -5.07
N ALA A 85 2.22 11.28 -4.06
CA ALA A 85 2.21 10.77 -2.70
C ALA A 85 1.49 9.41 -2.59
N ILE A 86 0.33 9.27 -3.24
CA ILE A 86 -0.41 8.00 -3.26
C ILE A 86 0.41 6.92 -3.96
N ALA A 87 0.98 7.22 -5.14
CA ALA A 87 1.77 6.27 -5.92
C ALA A 87 2.99 5.75 -5.17
N ILE A 88 3.71 6.60 -4.43
CA ILE A 88 4.86 6.18 -3.61
C ILE A 88 4.44 5.33 -2.41
N GLY A 89 3.23 5.58 -1.87
CA GLY A 89 2.75 4.91 -0.65
C GLY A 89 1.96 3.63 -0.87
N HIS A 90 1.44 3.38 -2.07
CA HIS A 90 0.43 2.35 -2.31
C HIS A 90 0.86 0.94 -1.85
N ASP A 91 2.12 0.58 -2.04
CA ASP A 91 2.70 -0.75 -1.80
C ASP A 91 3.54 -0.89 -0.51
N LEU A 92 3.51 0.10 0.41
CA LEU A 92 4.29 0.08 1.65
C LEU A 92 4.08 -1.19 2.49
N GLY A 93 2.85 -1.67 2.54
CA GLY A 93 2.42 -2.84 3.31
C GLY A 93 2.57 -4.18 2.58
N HIS A 94 3.12 -4.21 1.37
CA HIS A 94 3.22 -5.45 0.61
C HIS A 94 4.21 -6.43 1.26
N THR A 95 3.92 -7.73 1.11
CA THR A 95 4.73 -8.82 1.67
C THR A 95 6.04 -9.01 0.90
N PRO A 96 7.10 -9.61 1.51
CA PRO A 96 8.37 -9.87 0.84
C PRO A 96 8.26 -10.75 -0.41
N PHE A 97 7.28 -11.67 -0.44
CA PHE A 97 7.08 -12.66 -1.50
C PHE A 97 5.87 -12.33 -2.39
N GLY A 98 5.56 -11.05 -2.56
CA GLY A 98 4.48 -10.58 -3.43
C GLY A 98 3.11 -11.19 -3.09
N HIS A 99 2.29 -11.43 -4.07
CA HIS A 99 0.93 -11.97 -3.89
C HIS A 99 0.90 -13.38 -3.28
N GLN A 100 1.97 -14.19 -3.43
CA GLN A 100 2.02 -15.48 -2.76
C GLN A 100 2.12 -15.30 -1.24
N GLY A 101 2.97 -14.40 -0.76
CA GLY A 101 3.06 -14.06 0.65
C GLY A 101 1.75 -13.47 1.19
N GLU A 102 1.06 -12.65 0.39
CA GLU A 102 -0.26 -12.10 0.75
C GLU A 102 -1.29 -13.22 0.95
N ARG A 103 -1.37 -14.17 -0.01
CA ARG A 103 -2.31 -15.31 0.08
C ARG A 103 -2.02 -16.19 1.29
N THR A 104 -0.74 -16.50 1.54
CA THR A 104 -0.33 -17.31 2.68
C THR A 104 -0.68 -16.62 4.00
N LEU A 105 -0.35 -15.34 4.18
CA LEU A 105 -0.73 -14.60 5.37
C LEU A 105 -2.25 -14.51 5.54
N HIS A 106 -2.98 -14.30 4.45
CA HIS A 106 -4.43 -14.28 4.50
C HIS A 106 -5.02 -15.63 4.94
N ALA A 107 -4.48 -16.75 4.42
CA ALA A 107 -4.91 -18.09 4.80
C ALA A 107 -4.61 -18.40 6.28
N ILE A 108 -3.42 -18.04 6.76
CA ILE A 108 -3.05 -18.16 8.18
C ILE A 108 -4.01 -17.33 9.06
N LEU A 109 -4.21 -16.06 8.74
CA LEU A 109 -5.02 -15.15 9.55
C LEU A 109 -6.54 -15.42 9.47
N THR A 110 -6.97 -16.25 8.55
CA THR A 110 -8.38 -16.72 8.45
C THR A 110 -8.59 -18.15 8.94
N GLY A 111 -7.53 -18.82 9.43
CA GLY A 111 -7.61 -20.22 9.87
C GLY A 111 -7.87 -21.22 8.75
N LYS A 112 -7.75 -20.83 7.48
CA LYS A 112 -8.06 -21.70 6.31
C LYS A 112 -6.95 -22.69 5.97
N GLU A 113 -5.71 -22.41 6.34
CA GLU A 113 -4.61 -23.36 6.26
C GLU A 113 -4.34 -23.84 7.67
N GLY A 114 -4.43 -25.16 7.88
CA GLY A 114 -4.11 -25.84 9.13
C GLY A 114 -2.61 -25.75 9.44
N PHE A 115 -2.12 -24.54 9.66
CA PHE A 115 -0.95 -24.37 10.47
C PHE A 115 -1.35 -24.87 11.85
N GLU A 116 -0.79 -26.01 12.25
CA GLU A 116 -0.85 -26.42 13.65
C GLU A 116 -0.37 -25.21 14.45
N VAL A 117 -1.25 -24.66 15.30
CA VAL A 117 -1.03 -23.47 16.12
C VAL A 117 0.10 -23.69 17.15
N ASN A 118 0.81 -24.79 17.07
CA ASN A 118 2.01 -25.15 17.86
C ASN A 118 3.12 -24.09 17.80
N PHE A 119 3.14 -23.22 16.81
CA PHE A 119 4.09 -22.10 16.77
C PHE A 119 3.67 -20.90 17.65
N LEU A 120 2.38 -20.75 17.93
CA LEU A 120 1.84 -19.70 18.81
C LEU A 120 1.50 -20.22 20.21
N SER A 121 1.71 -21.49 20.51
CA SER A 121 1.65 -21.98 21.87
C SER A 121 2.84 -21.44 22.68
N LEU A 122 2.77 -20.15 22.92
CA LEU A 122 3.42 -19.51 24.04
C LEU A 122 2.83 -20.20 25.29
N LYS A 123 3.41 -21.37 25.65
CA LYS A 123 3.37 -21.99 26.98
C LYS A 123 2.17 -21.59 27.87
N SER A 124 0.95 -21.64 27.40
CA SER A 124 -0.23 -21.76 28.23
C SER A 124 -0.83 -23.14 27.96
N ASP A 125 -0.91 -23.96 28.95
CA ASP A 125 -1.53 -25.30 28.91
C ASP A 125 -3.06 -25.22 28.71
N ASP A 126 -3.62 -24.00 28.54
CA ASP A 126 -5.03 -23.79 28.34
C ASP A 126 -5.34 -23.75 26.85
N PRO A 127 -6.30 -24.54 26.34
CA PRO A 127 -6.76 -24.46 24.99
C PRO A 127 -7.36 -23.06 24.72
N ILE A 128 -6.96 -22.41 23.63
CA ILE A 128 -7.56 -21.15 23.20
C ILE A 128 -8.97 -21.48 22.71
N GLU A 129 -9.96 -21.25 23.59
CA GLU A 129 -11.38 -21.57 23.32
C GLU A 129 -12.03 -20.60 22.30
N ASP A 130 -11.43 -19.45 22.04
CA ASP A 130 -11.96 -18.40 21.15
C ASP A 130 -11.03 -18.15 19.95
N GLU A 131 -11.32 -18.78 18.81
CA GLU A 131 -10.58 -18.58 17.56
C GLU A 131 -10.62 -17.10 17.07
N SER A 132 -11.59 -16.30 17.51
CA SER A 132 -11.67 -14.88 17.14
C SER A 132 -10.51 -14.06 17.69
N VAL A 133 -9.89 -14.50 18.79
CA VAL A 133 -8.69 -13.89 19.40
C VAL A 133 -7.46 -14.09 18.50
N LEU A 134 -7.41 -15.20 17.74
CA LEU A 134 -6.30 -15.52 16.83
C LEU A 134 -6.42 -14.80 15.51
N PHE A 135 -7.64 -14.42 15.10
CA PHE A 135 -7.91 -13.86 13.77
C PHE A 135 -8.76 -12.58 13.80
N PRO A 136 -8.37 -11.56 14.61
CA PRO A 136 -9.19 -10.38 14.85
C PRO A 136 -9.41 -9.51 13.60
N TYR A 137 -8.62 -9.72 12.54
CA TYR A 137 -8.58 -8.81 11.38
C TYR A 137 -9.25 -9.40 10.11
N GLY A 138 -9.89 -10.55 10.18
CA GLY A 138 -10.58 -11.16 9.03
C GLY A 138 -9.67 -11.52 7.85
N GLY A 139 -8.33 -11.49 8.04
CA GLY A 139 -7.34 -11.85 7.03
C GLY A 139 -6.29 -10.77 6.75
N PHE A 140 -5.62 -10.89 5.60
CA PHE A 140 -4.55 -9.99 5.18
C PHE A 140 -4.78 -9.44 3.76
N LYS A 141 -4.52 -8.14 3.58
CA LYS A 141 -4.47 -7.47 2.29
C LYS A 141 -3.42 -6.37 2.31
N HIS A 142 -2.55 -6.30 1.28
CA HIS A 142 -1.41 -5.37 1.29
C HIS A 142 -1.82 -3.89 1.32
N ASN A 143 -2.90 -3.51 0.65
CA ASN A 143 -3.38 -2.14 0.65
C ASN A 143 -3.87 -1.69 2.04
N TYR A 144 -4.56 -2.56 2.80
CA TYR A 144 -4.91 -2.30 4.21
C TYR A 144 -3.65 -2.20 5.07
N GLN A 145 -2.71 -3.12 4.87
CA GLN A 145 -1.44 -3.07 5.58
C GLN A 145 -0.61 -1.82 5.23
N SER A 146 -0.68 -1.31 3.99
CA SER A 146 -0.02 -0.05 3.61
C SER A 146 -0.55 1.12 4.43
N VAL A 147 -1.87 1.23 4.57
CA VAL A 147 -2.50 2.26 5.41
C VAL A 147 -2.14 2.06 6.88
N ARG A 148 -2.19 0.82 7.40
CA ARG A 148 -1.80 0.51 8.78
C ARG A 148 -0.35 0.88 9.07
N VAL A 149 0.57 0.55 8.16
CA VAL A 149 1.97 0.95 8.27
C VAL A 149 2.09 2.47 8.35
N ALA A 150 1.42 3.19 7.45
CA ALA A 150 1.50 4.64 7.38
C ALA A 150 0.80 5.35 8.55
N SER A 151 -0.27 4.77 9.11
CA SER A 151 -1.09 5.43 10.15
C SER A 151 -0.70 5.04 11.57
N CYS A 152 -0.12 3.82 11.79
CA CYS A 152 0.07 3.28 13.12
C CYS A 152 1.48 2.74 13.39
N LEU A 153 2.14 2.10 12.39
CA LEU A 153 3.35 1.32 12.66
C LEU A 153 4.66 2.08 12.44
N GLU A 154 4.68 3.09 11.58
CA GLU A 154 5.84 3.97 11.46
C GLU A 154 5.93 4.87 12.69
N SER A 155 7.13 4.97 13.26
CA SER A 155 7.40 5.71 14.50
C SER A 155 8.43 6.83 14.27
N GLN A 156 8.28 7.55 13.16
CA GLN A 156 9.22 8.63 12.78
C GLN A 156 9.05 9.87 13.66
N TYR A 157 7.86 10.08 14.20
CA TYR A 157 7.51 11.24 15.02
C TYR A 157 7.16 10.76 16.43
N PRO A 158 7.91 11.17 17.47
CA PRO A 158 7.69 10.69 18.84
C PRO A 158 6.32 11.05 19.43
N GLU A 159 5.67 12.09 18.89
CA GLU A 159 4.45 12.69 19.44
C GLU A 159 3.17 12.09 18.88
N ILE A 160 3.29 11.26 17.84
CA ILE A 160 2.15 10.70 17.12
C ILE A 160 2.45 9.28 16.62
N ASP A 161 1.40 8.52 16.39
CA ASP A 161 1.47 7.26 15.68
C ASP A 161 1.50 7.50 14.17
N GLY A 162 2.31 6.72 13.46
CA GLY A 162 2.41 6.76 12.01
C GLY A 162 3.07 8.01 11.43
N LEU A 163 2.71 8.32 10.20
CA LEU A 163 3.29 9.39 9.39
C LEU A 163 2.41 10.66 9.33
N ASP A 164 1.24 10.69 9.96
CA ASP A 164 0.25 11.78 9.84
C ASP A 164 0.00 12.19 8.38
N LEU A 165 -0.27 11.19 7.53
CA LEU A 165 -0.64 11.45 6.14
C LEU A 165 -2.06 11.99 6.05
N SER A 166 -2.35 12.68 4.94
CA SER A 166 -3.70 13.17 4.68
C SER A 166 -4.68 12.03 4.41
N GLU A 167 -5.95 12.26 4.73
CA GLU A 167 -7.05 11.35 4.42
C GLU A 167 -7.08 10.99 2.93
N GLN A 168 -6.83 11.97 2.06
CA GLN A 168 -6.80 11.80 0.61
C GLN A 168 -5.71 10.83 0.17
N THR A 169 -4.51 10.97 0.74
CA THR A 169 -3.39 10.06 0.46
C THR A 169 -3.68 8.66 0.97
N LEU A 170 -4.14 8.53 2.22
CA LEU A 170 -4.47 7.24 2.83
C LEU A 170 -5.60 6.52 2.09
N ASN A 171 -6.67 7.24 1.71
CA ASN A 171 -7.75 6.68 0.92
C ASN A 171 -7.28 6.19 -0.45
N GLY A 172 -6.45 6.98 -1.15
CA GLY A 172 -5.85 6.56 -2.43
C GLY A 172 -4.99 5.30 -2.29
N MET A 173 -4.16 5.22 -1.25
CA MET A 173 -3.35 4.03 -0.93
C MET A 173 -4.23 2.82 -0.62
N TRP A 174 -5.34 3.02 0.09
CA TRP A 174 -6.26 1.95 0.42
C TRP A 174 -7.00 1.40 -0.79
N MET A 175 -7.54 2.29 -1.62
CA MET A 175 -8.51 1.97 -2.68
C MET A 175 -7.86 1.65 -4.04
N HIS A 176 -6.52 1.62 -4.16
CA HIS A 176 -5.85 1.37 -5.44
C HIS A 176 -6.15 -0.02 -6.04
N THR A 177 -6.38 -1.04 -5.19
CA THR A 177 -6.77 -2.40 -5.63
C THR A 177 -8.25 -2.70 -5.40
N GLY A 178 -9.05 -1.68 -5.10
CA GLY A 178 -10.44 -1.81 -4.75
C GLY A 178 -10.70 -2.41 -3.35
N LYS A 179 -11.96 -2.40 -2.96
CA LYS A 179 -12.42 -2.92 -1.67
C LYS A 179 -12.58 -4.43 -1.72
N LYS A 180 -12.07 -5.13 -0.72
CA LYS A 180 -12.37 -6.54 -0.50
C LYS A 180 -13.35 -6.70 0.65
N ALA A 181 -14.52 -7.29 0.38
CA ALA A 181 -15.51 -7.60 1.41
C ALA A 181 -14.93 -8.55 2.49
N GLY A 182 -15.25 -8.31 3.75
CA GLY A 182 -14.90 -9.20 4.86
C GLY A 182 -13.58 -8.92 5.56
N LEU A 183 -12.84 -7.85 5.19
CA LEU A 183 -11.74 -7.34 6.01
C LEU A 183 -12.28 -6.24 6.93
N ASP A 184 -12.15 -6.44 8.22
CA ASP A 184 -12.48 -5.44 9.22
C ASP A 184 -11.27 -4.52 9.43
N ILE A 185 -11.49 -3.20 9.33
CA ILE A 185 -10.44 -2.20 9.53
C ILE A 185 -10.67 -1.56 10.90
N GLN A 186 -10.64 -2.37 11.95
CA GLN A 186 -10.80 -1.87 13.33
C GLN A 186 -9.72 -0.85 13.70
N ASP A 187 -8.52 -0.94 13.13
CA ASP A 187 -7.43 0.03 13.34
C ASP A 187 -7.77 1.45 12.85
N PHE A 188 -8.85 1.63 12.07
CA PHE A 188 -9.31 2.93 11.55
C PHE A 188 -10.67 3.34 12.09
N SER A 189 -11.13 2.70 13.17
CA SER A 189 -12.45 2.89 13.80
C SER A 189 -12.68 4.29 14.37
N ASP A 190 -11.66 5.15 14.41
CA ASP A 190 -11.77 6.53 14.83
C ASP A 190 -12.53 7.44 13.83
N GLY A 191 -13.03 6.86 12.73
CA GLY A 191 -13.83 7.59 11.72
C GLY A 191 -13.01 8.57 10.86
N PHE A 192 -11.67 8.53 10.95
CA PHE A 192 -10.82 9.40 10.14
C PHE A 192 -10.80 8.96 8.66
N LEU A 193 -10.72 7.65 8.42
CA LEU A 193 -10.90 7.06 7.09
C LEU A 193 -12.32 6.53 6.97
N THR A 194 -13.14 7.23 6.19
CA THR A 194 -14.50 6.78 5.90
C THR A 194 -14.54 5.95 4.62
N GLU A 195 -15.20 4.79 4.69
CA GLU A 195 -15.52 4.01 3.50
C GLU A 195 -16.56 4.75 2.67
N GLN A 196 -16.16 5.24 1.51
CA GLN A 196 -17.07 5.84 0.53
C GLN A 196 -16.89 5.18 -0.83
N GLY A 197 -17.78 4.24 -1.17
CA GLY A 197 -17.79 3.60 -2.50
C GLY A 197 -16.71 2.53 -2.70
N ASP A 198 -16.58 2.09 -3.97
CA ASP A 198 -15.69 0.99 -4.37
C ASP A 198 -14.36 1.45 -4.97
N VAL A 199 -14.18 2.76 -5.13
CA VAL A 199 -12.99 3.40 -5.70
C VAL A 199 -12.54 4.57 -4.83
N ALA A 200 -11.31 5.01 -5.00
CA ALA A 200 -10.81 6.20 -4.32
C ALA A 200 -11.70 7.42 -4.57
N PHE A 201 -11.97 8.20 -3.50
CA PHE A 201 -12.87 9.37 -3.60
C PHE A 201 -12.24 10.55 -4.36
N THR A 202 -10.91 10.54 -4.57
CA THR A 202 -10.22 11.53 -5.40
C THR A 202 -9.90 10.94 -6.78
N LEU A 203 -9.94 11.78 -7.82
CA LEU A 203 -9.52 11.38 -9.16
C LEU A 203 -8.03 11.03 -9.21
N GLU A 204 -7.21 11.68 -8.40
CA GLU A 204 -5.79 11.37 -8.25
C GLU A 204 -5.58 9.93 -7.75
N GLY A 205 -6.37 9.48 -6.78
CA GLY A 205 -6.35 8.09 -6.31
C GLY A 205 -6.77 7.08 -7.38
N GLN A 206 -7.80 7.42 -8.17
CA GLN A 206 -8.24 6.58 -9.29
C GLN A 206 -7.17 6.52 -10.40
N VAL A 207 -6.48 7.63 -10.67
CA VAL A 207 -5.35 7.66 -11.63
C VAL A 207 -4.23 6.73 -11.16
N VAL A 208 -3.92 6.70 -9.85
CA VAL A 208 -2.88 5.79 -9.33
C VAL A 208 -3.29 4.33 -9.50
N ALA A 209 -4.55 3.98 -9.25
CA ALA A 209 -5.04 2.61 -9.49
C ALA A 209 -4.85 2.17 -10.95
N VAL A 210 -5.18 3.05 -11.91
CA VAL A 210 -4.96 2.78 -13.34
C VAL A 210 -3.46 2.72 -13.67
N ALA A 211 -2.64 3.59 -13.09
CA ALA A 211 -1.20 3.62 -13.32
C ALA A 211 -0.50 2.33 -12.81
N ASP A 212 -0.96 1.81 -11.67
CA ASP A 212 -0.49 0.54 -11.12
C ASP A 212 -0.83 -0.63 -12.04
N GLU A 213 -2.06 -0.69 -12.54
CA GLU A 213 -2.48 -1.73 -13.49
C GLU A 213 -1.66 -1.68 -14.80
N ILE A 214 -1.42 -0.48 -15.35
CA ILE A 214 -0.58 -0.30 -16.54
C ILE A 214 0.84 -0.79 -16.28
N ALA A 215 1.45 -0.37 -15.14
CA ALA A 215 2.80 -0.78 -14.77
C ALA A 215 2.91 -2.30 -14.60
N GLN A 216 1.96 -2.91 -13.88
CA GLN A 216 1.94 -4.35 -13.65
C GLN A 216 1.85 -5.13 -14.96
N ARG A 217 0.91 -4.80 -15.84
CA ARG A 217 0.75 -5.47 -17.14
C ARG A 217 1.99 -5.35 -18.03
N SER A 218 2.62 -4.16 -18.06
CA SER A 218 3.88 -3.98 -18.80
C SER A 218 5.00 -4.86 -18.25
N HIS A 219 5.08 -4.96 -16.91
CA HIS A 219 6.09 -5.79 -16.25
C HIS A 219 5.87 -7.28 -16.52
N ASP A 220 4.61 -7.74 -16.47
CA ASP A 220 4.27 -9.15 -16.73
C ASP A 220 4.67 -9.54 -18.15
N ILE A 221 4.49 -8.66 -19.14
CA ILE A 221 4.91 -8.88 -20.52
C ILE A 221 6.44 -8.95 -20.62
N ASP A 222 7.15 -7.97 -20.06
CA ASP A 222 8.62 -7.95 -20.08
C ASP A 222 9.22 -9.21 -19.42
N ASP A 223 8.67 -9.60 -18.26
CA ASP A 223 9.13 -10.76 -17.51
C ASP A 223 8.82 -12.07 -18.27
N ALA A 224 7.69 -12.13 -19.00
CA ALA A 224 7.36 -13.27 -19.85
C ALA A 224 8.35 -13.41 -21.03
N PHE A 225 8.79 -12.31 -21.63
CA PHE A 225 9.85 -12.32 -22.63
C PHE A 225 11.21 -12.72 -22.02
N ALA A 226 11.60 -12.11 -20.91
CA ALA A 226 12.87 -12.38 -20.24
C ALA A 226 13.00 -13.84 -19.76
N SER A 227 11.88 -14.46 -19.37
CA SER A 227 11.81 -15.86 -18.94
C SER A 227 11.61 -16.86 -20.09
N HIS A 228 11.56 -16.40 -21.34
CA HIS A 228 11.29 -17.21 -22.53
C HIS A 228 9.93 -17.94 -22.52
N LEU A 229 8.97 -17.46 -21.70
CA LEU A 229 7.59 -17.98 -21.70
C LEU A 229 6.83 -17.59 -22.97
N ILE A 230 7.16 -16.44 -23.53
CA ILE A 230 6.67 -15.97 -24.84
C ILE A 230 7.85 -15.55 -25.71
N THR A 231 7.72 -15.72 -27.01
CA THR A 231 8.67 -15.21 -28.01
C THR A 231 7.98 -14.15 -28.86
N PRO A 232 8.70 -13.09 -29.30
CA PRO A 232 8.14 -12.17 -30.27
C PRO A 232 7.73 -12.94 -31.53
N VAL A 233 6.50 -12.73 -32.01
CA VAL A 233 6.12 -13.18 -33.34
C VAL A 233 6.68 -12.16 -34.30
N GLU A 234 7.55 -12.60 -35.24
CA GLU A 234 8.08 -11.79 -36.33
C GLU A 234 6.96 -11.32 -37.28
#